data_5ce0153d26ac25ee8eb91dcd11d45b28
#
_entry.id   5ce0153d26ac25ee8eb91dcd11d45b28
#
_cell.length_a   1.000
_cell.length_b   1.000
_cell.length_c   1.000
_cell.angle_alpha   90.00
_cell.angle_beta   90.00
_cell.angle_gamma   90.00
#
_symmetry.space_group_name_H-M   'P 1'
#
loop_
_entity.id
_entity.type
_entity.pdbx_description
1 polymer ?
#
loop_
_entity_poly.entity_id
_entity_poly.type
_entity_poly.pdbx_seq_one_letter_code
_entity_poly.pdbx_strand_id
1 'polypeptide(L)'
;MREKYDQECREKWRGIIKEMIFLFREADEDMCTKSNPYEKEYTRNRDNKEIHEKYWAEENALDEYRDECKDKAFMLFSKYFRNLWE
;
A
#
# COMPACT_ATOMS: atom_id res chain seq x y z
N MET A 1 -22.32 -22.44 -20.06
CA MET A 1 -22.58 -21.80 -18.75
C MET A 1 -21.43 -21.90 -17.77
N ARG A 2 -20.81 -23.07 -17.61
CA ARG A 2 -19.64 -23.22 -16.71
C ARG A 2 -18.45 -22.37 -17.14
N GLU A 3 -18.20 -22.28 -18.44
CA GLU A 3 -17.08 -21.49 -18.97
C GLU A 3 -17.19 -20.01 -18.68
N LYS A 4 -18.39 -19.42 -18.83
CA LYS A 4 -18.64 -18.00 -18.48
C LYS A 4 -18.45 -17.74 -16.99
N TYR A 5 -18.97 -18.63 -16.15
CA TYR A 5 -18.84 -18.49 -14.70
C TYR A 5 -17.38 -18.58 -14.26
N ASP A 6 -16.64 -19.53 -14.77
CA ASP A 6 -15.22 -19.71 -14.45
C ASP A 6 -14.39 -18.53 -14.93
N GLN A 7 -14.71 -17.98 -16.12
CA GLN A 7 -14.02 -16.82 -16.67
C GLN A 7 -14.29 -15.56 -15.83
N GLU A 8 -15.53 -15.31 -15.45
CA GLU A 8 -15.90 -14.20 -14.58
C GLU A 8 -15.24 -14.31 -13.22
N CYS A 9 -15.18 -15.51 -12.63
CA CYS A 9 -14.48 -15.75 -11.39
C CYS A 9 -12.98 -15.49 -11.50
N ARG A 10 -12.35 -15.91 -12.60
CA ARG A 10 -10.92 -15.67 -12.84
C ARG A 10 -10.61 -14.18 -12.98
N GLU A 11 -11.45 -13.45 -13.71
CA GLU A 11 -11.28 -12.00 -13.87
C GLU A 11 -11.42 -11.27 -12.54
N LYS A 12 -12.42 -11.66 -11.75
CA LYS A 12 -12.63 -11.13 -10.41
C LYS A 12 -11.44 -11.40 -9.50
N TRP A 13 -10.93 -12.65 -9.51
CA TRP A 13 -9.74 -13.03 -8.76
C TRP A 13 -8.50 -12.25 -9.17
N ARG A 14 -8.30 -12.07 -10.47
CA ARG A 14 -7.16 -11.29 -10.98
C ARG A 14 -7.24 -9.85 -10.49
N GLY A 15 -8.42 -9.24 -10.49
CA GLY A 15 -8.62 -7.90 -9.98
C GLY A 15 -8.28 -7.78 -8.50
N ILE A 16 -8.75 -8.74 -7.70
CA ILE A 16 -8.49 -8.80 -6.25
C ILE A 16 -6.99 -8.99 -5.97
N ILE A 17 -6.36 -9.91 -6.67
CA ILE A 17 -4.92 -10.19 -6.52
C ILE A 17 -4.09 -8.96 -6.90
N LYS A 18 -4.43 -8.29 -8.00
CA LYS A 18 -3.76 -7.06 -8.42
C LYS A 18 -3.90 -5.96 -7.37
N GLU A 19 -5.09 -5.81 -6.80
CA GLU A 19 -5.34 -4.84 -5.73
C GLU A 19 -4.51 -5.15 -4.48
N MET A 20 -4.46 -6.42 -4.06
CA MET A 20 -3.65 -6.85 -2.93
C MET A 20 -2.16 -6.57 -3.17
N ILE A 21 -1.66 -6.91 -4.35
CA ILE A 21 -0.26 -6.65 -4.73
C ILE A 21 0.03 -5.15 -4.67
N PHE A 22 -0.85 -4.33 -5.23
CA PHE A 22 -0.72 -2.88 -5.18
C PHE A 22 -0.65 -2.36 -3.74
N LEU A 23 -1.58 -2.81 -2.89
CA LEU A 23 -1.64 -2.38 -1.49
C LEU A 23 -0.39 -2.81 -0.71
N PHE A 24 0.10 -4.03 -0.93
CA PHE A 24 1.34 -4.49 -0.28
C PHE A 24 2.56 -3.72 -0.76
N ARG A 25 2.62 -3.35 -2.03
CA ARG A 25 3.69 -2.50 -2.57
C ARG A 25 3.65 -1.10 -1.97
N GLU A 26 2.46 -0.53 -1.82
CA GLU A 26 2.29 0.79 -1.19
C GLU A 26 2.66 0.76 0.30
N ALA A 27 2.51 -0.40 0.96
CA ALA A 27 2.93 -0.58 2.35
C ALA A 27 4.44 -0.73 2.50
N ASP A 28 5.17 -1.03 1.43
CA ASP A 28 6.62 -1.15 1.42
C ASP A 28 7.26 0.23 1.22
N GLU A 29 8.23 0.58 2.07
CA GLU A 29 8.94 1.86 1.99
C GLU A 29 9.66 2.04 0.66
N ASP A 30 10.24 0.96 0.11
CA ASP A 30 11.02 1.01 -1.12
C ASP A 30 10.15 1.06 -2.38
N MET A 31 8.95 0.49 -2.34
CA MET A 31 8.08 0.35 -3.50
C MET A 31 6.88 1.29 -3.49
N CYS A 32 6.69 2.06 -2.42
CA CYS A 32 5.59 3.01 -2.31
C CYS A 32 5.67 4.08 -3.39
N THR A 33 4.54 4.37 -4.05
CA THR A 33 4.46 5.42 -5.07
C THR A 33 4.60 6.82 -4.46
N LYS A 34 4.28 6.95 -3.17
CA LYS A 34 4.42 8.20 -2.44
C LYS A 34 5.77 8.25 -1.76
N SER A 35 6.45 9.37 -1.89
CA SER A 35 7.74 9.62 -1.26
C SER A 35 7.72 10.95 -0.52
N ASN A 36 8.64 11.09 0.45
CA ASN A 36 8.76 12.32 1.21
C ASN A 36 9.44 13.40 0.35
N PRO A 37 8.75 14.54 0.06
CA PRO A 37 9.34 15.59 -0.75
C PRO A 37 10.49 16.33 -0.06
N TYR A 38 10.60 16.21 1.26
CA TYR A 38 11.62 16.89 2.06
C TYR A 38 12.87 16.05 2.34
N GLU A 39 12.92 14.83 1.84
CA GLU A 39 14.02 13.90 2.09
C GLU A 39 15.39 14.48 1.66
N LYS A 40 15.46 15.05 0.46
CA LYS A 40 16.68 15.66 -0.06
C LYS A 40 17.10 16.89 0.74
N GLU A 41 16.15 17.73 1.10
CA GLU A 41 16.40 18.93 1.89
C GLU A 41 16.84 18.57 3.31
N TYR A 42 16.20 17.57 3.91
CA TYR A 42 16.55 17.07 5.24
C TYR A 42 17.97 16.52 5.27
N THR A 43 18.36 15.78 4.24
CA THR A 43 19.71 15.21 4.14
C THR A 43 20.79 16.31 4.01
N ARG A 44 20.47 17.41 3.31
CA ARG A 44 21.38 18.54 3.12
C ARG A 44 21.46 19.45 4.35
N ASN A 45 20.34 19.65 5.06
CA ASN A 45 20.22 20.63 6.13
C ASN A 45 19.64 19.99 7.40
N ARG A 46 20.36 19.03 7.99
CA ARG A 46 19.92 18.32 9.20
C ARG A 46 19.72 19.23 10.40
N ASP A 47 20.42 20.36 10.43
CA ASP A 47 20.37 21.31 11.55
C ASP A 47 19.22 22.32 11.47
N ASN A 48 18.48 22.34 10.34
CA ASN A 48 17.35 23.24 10.16
C ASN A 48 16.07 22.67 10.79
N LYS A 49 15.58 23.32 11.85
CA LYS A 49 14.41 22.87 12.60
C LYS A 49 13.14 22.88 11.75
N GLU A 50 12.96 23.86 10.87
CA GLU A 50 11.77 23.94 9.99
C GLU A 50 11.71 22.75 9.04
N ILE A 51 12.82 22.42 8.41
CA ILE A 51 12.92 21.27 7.51
C ILE A 51 12.73 19.97 8.26
N HIS A 52 13.30 19.88 9.47
CA HIS A 52 13.16 18.73 10.35
C HIS A 52 11.68 18.49 10.71
N GLU A 53 10.96 19.50 11.11
CA GLU A 53 9.54 19.42 11.46
C GLU A 53 8.69 19.00 10.25
N LYS A 54 8.92 19.61 9.08
CA LYS A 54 8.22 19.27 7.84
C LYS A 54 8.51 17.86 7.39
N TYR A 55 9.77 17.43 7.49
CA TYR A 55 10.17 16.08 7.14
C TYR A 55 9.45 15.03 8.00
N TRP A 56 9.46 15.22 9.33
CA TRP A 56 8.82 14.28 10.23
C TRP A 56 7.30 14.28 10.12
N ALA A 57 6.67 15.42 9.84
CA ALA A 57 5.24 15.50 9.58
C ALA A 57 4.86 14.67 8.33
N GLU A 58 5.65 14.78 7.25
CA GLU A 58 5.44 14.00 6.04
C GLU A 58 5.73 12.52 6.27
N GLU A 59 6.77 12.18 7.03
CA GLU A 59 7.07 10.78 7.37
C GLU A 59 5.92 10.14 8.15
N ASN A 60 5.35 10.86 9.11
CA ASN A 60 4.21 10.38 9.88
C ASN A 60 2.99 10.15 8.97
N ALA A 61 2.72 11.07 8.05
CA ALA A 61 1.62 10.94 7.10
C ALA A 61 1.84 9.74 6.16
N LEU A 62 3.07 9.52 5.72
CA LEU A 62 3.43 8.37 4.88
C LEU A 62 3.31 7.06 5.66
N ASP A 63 3.71 7.03 6.92
CA ASP A 63 3.57 5.86 7.78
C ASP A 63 2.10 5.49 7.96
N GLU A 64 1.23 6.48 8.21
CA GLU A 64 -0.22 6.26 8.29
C GLU A 64 -0.77 5.71 6.98
N TYR A 65 -0.36 6.26 5.85
CA TYR A 65 -0.76 5.80 4.53
C TYR A 65 -0.34 4.34 4.30
N ARG A 66 0.91 4.01 4.63
CA ARG A 66 1.44 2.65 4.50
C ARG A 66 0.69 1.67 5.40
N ASP A 67 0.40 2.06 6.63
CA ASP A 67 -0.37 1.24 7.57
C ASP A 67 -1.80 1.02 7.07
N GLU A 68 -2.45 2.04 6.52
CA GLU A 68 -3.78 1.89 5.92
C GLU A 68 -3.76 0.92 4.75
N CYS A 69 -2.78 1.01 3.88
CA CYS A 69 -2.63 0.10 2.75
C CYS A 69 -2.38 -1.34 3.22
N LYS A 70 -1.56 -1.51 4.24
CA LYS A 70 -1.28 -2.81 4.85
C LYS A 70 -2.55 -3.42 5.44
N ASP A 71 -3.31 -2.64 6.21
CA ASP A 71 -4.55 -3.09 6.83
C ASP A 71 -5.59 -3.49 5.77
N LYS A 72 -5.76 -2.70 4.72
CA LYS A 72 -6.65 -3.03 3.60
C LYS A 72 -6.22 -4.30 2.90
N ALA A 73 -4.92 -4.49 2.69
CA ALA A 73 -4.38 -5.69 2.06
C ALA A 73 -4.69 -6.93 2.90
N PHE A 74 -4.49 -6.87 4.22
CA PHE A 74 -4.80 -7.97 5.12
C PHE A 74 -6.29 -8.24 5.22
N MET A 75 -7.14 -7.21 5.19
CA MET A 75 -8.59 -7.38 5.16
C MET A 75 -9.04 -8.11 3.90
N LEU A 76 -8.53 -7.71 2.75
CA LEU A 76 -8.82 -8.38 1.48
C LEU A 76 -8.35 -9.83 1.51
N PHE A 77 -7.13 -10.05 1.96
CA PHE A 77 -6.56 -11.39 2.07
C PHE A 77 -7.41 -12.28 2.99
N SER A 78 -7.78 -11.79 4.16
CA SER A 78 -8.59 -12.52 5.12
C SER A 78 -9.97 -12.86 4.56
N LYS A 79 -10.61 -11.89 3.89
CA LYS A 79 -11.94 -12.06 3.32
C LYS A 79 -11.97 -13.13 2.22
N TYR A 80 -10.99 -13.07 1.31
CA TYR A 80 -10.97 -13.97 0.16
C TYR A 80 -10.24 -15.29 0.43
N PHE A 81 -9.38 -15.33 1.43
CA PHE A 81 -8.72 -16.56 1.85
C PHE A 81 -9.70 -17.60 2.37
N ARG A 82 -10.73 -17.17 3.09
CA ARG A 82 -11.81 -18.06 3.55
C ARG A 82 -12.52 -18.73 2.38
N ASN A 83 -12.73 -18.00 1.29
CA ASN A 83 -13.40 -18.54 0.10
C ASN A 83 -12.57 -19.61 -0.61
N LEU A 84 -11.25 -19.60 -0.44
CA LEU A 84 -10.38 -20.62 -1.01
C LEU A 84 -10.49 -21.98 -0.32
N TRP A 85 -10.86 -21.97 0.96
CA TRP A 85 -10.96 -23.20 1.78
C TRP A 85 -12.38 -23.76 1.84
N GLU A 86 -13.37 -22.99 1.50
CA GLU A 86 -14.77 -23.37 1.42
C GLU A 86 -15.20 -23.56 -0.02
#